data_d77ad841c822a168c359c0dc8d59a960
#
_entry.id   d77ad841c822a168c359c0dc8d59a960
#
_cell.length_a   1.000
_cell.length_b   1.000
_cell.length_c   1.000
_cell.angle_alpha   90.00
_cell.angle_beta   90.00
_cell.angle_gamma   90.00
#
_symmetry.space_group_name_H-M   'P 1'
#
loop_
_entity.id
_entity.type
_entity.pdbx_description
1 polymer ?
#
loop_
_entity_poly.entity_id
_entity_poly.type
_entity_poly.pdbx_seq_one_letter_code
_entity_poly.pdbx_strand_id
1 'polypeptide(L)'
;MVLTLLASGINTCFANPGTSEMHFVAALDRVPGMHCVLCLFEGVATGAADGYGRMAEKPAITLLHGGPGLGNGLANLHNARRAQTPVLNVVGDQATHHRPLDPPLTADTEGWARGLSAWTRVVQSVSTIGADAAAALQAARVAHGQIATLIAPADTCWDDGGIEGTPLPVPPSGQVAPCRPADRAGSPQR
;
A
#
# COMPACT_ATOMS: atom_id res chain seq x y z
N MET A 1 12.58 4.61 3.94
CA MET A 1 11.29 3.88 3.83
C MET A 1 11.33 2.51 4.53
N VAL A 2 12.17 1.54 4.14
CA VAL A 2 12.17 0.19 4.74
C VAL A 2 12.36 0.21 6.26
N LEU A 3 13.33 0.98 6.78
CA LEU A 3 13.54 1.16 8.22
C LEU A 3 12.29 1.71 8.92
N THR A 4 11.63 2.70 8.34
CA THR A 4 10.38 3.29 8.87
C THR A 4 9.26 2.24 8.99
N LEU A 5 9.11 1.40 7.98
CA LEU A 5 8.09 0.33 7.96
C LEU A 5 8.38 -0.73 9.02
N LEU A 6 9.66 -1.12 9.17
CA LEU A 6 10.09 -2.04 10.23
C LEU A 6 9.88 -1.45 11.62
N ALA A 7 10.29 -0.21 11.84
CA ALA A 7 10.08 0.51 13.11
C ALA A 7 8.58 0.64 13.44
N SER A 8 7.72 0.66 12.41
CA SER A 8 6.26 0.67 12.56
C SER A 8 5.63 -0.73 12.74
N GLY A 9 6.45 -1.77 12.88
CA GLY A 9 6.01 -3.15 13.16
C GLY A 9 5.58 -3.95 11.92
N ILE A 10 5.93 -3.49 10.72
CA ILE A 10 5.63 -4.20 9.47
C ILE A 10 6.90 -4.85 8.94
N ASN A 11 6.85 -6.15 8.78
CA ASN A 11 8.00 -6.97 8.39
C ASN A 11 7.70 -7.95 7.24
N THR A 12 6.60 -7.78 6.52
CA THR A 12 6.23 -8.69 5.42
C THR A 12 5.88 -7.87 4.17
N CYS A 13 6.52 -8.23 3.06
CA CYS A 13 6.33 -7.63 1.75
C CYS A 13 6.08 -8.73 0.71
N PHE A 14 5.01 -8.63 -0.06
CA PHE A 14 4.76 -9.45 -1.23
C PHE A 14 5.10 -8.65 -2.47
N ALA A 15 6.04 -9.09 -3.28
CA ALA A 15 6.66 -8.29 -4.30
C ALA A 15 6.62 -8.92 -5.69
N ASN A 16 6.27 -8.12 -6.69
CA ASN A 16 6.59 -8.37 -8.09
C ASN A 16 7.18 -7.08 -8.65
N PRO A 17 8.49 -6.83 -8.41
CA PRO A 17 9.14 -5.59 -8.81
C PRO A 17 9.66 -5.63 -10.24
N GLY A 18 9.86 -4.44 -10.80
CA GLY A 18 10.63 -4.24 -12.02
C GLY A 18 11.75 -3.21 -11.82
N THR A 19 12.15 -2.56 -12.88
CA THR A 19 13.33 -1.65 -12.88
C THR A 19 13.10 -0.38 -12.05
N SER A 20 11.87 0.12 -11.98
CA SER A 20 11.53 1.31 -11.17
C SER A 20 11.70 1.06 -9.67
N GLU A 21 11.61 -0.18 -9.22
CA GLU A 21 11.66 -0.58 -7.82
C GLU A 21 13.03 -1.13 -7.38
N MET A 22 14.05 -1.13 -8.25
CA MET A 22 15.35 -1.74 -7.99
C MET A 22 16.02 -1.23 -6.70
N HIS A 23 15.89 0.06 -6.39
CA HIS A 23 16.48 0.65 -5.18
C HIS A 23 15.74 0.21 -3.91
N PHE A 24 14.43 0.02 -4.00
CA PHE A 24 13.67 -0.59 -2.90
C PHE A 24 14.08 -2.06 -2.69
N VAL A 25 14.21 -2.83 -3.76
CA VAL A 25 14.69 -4.23 -3.70
C VAL A 25 16.09 -4.29 -3.09
N ALA A 26 17.01 -3.43 -3.52
CA ALA A 26 18.35 -3.32 -2.93
C ALA A 26 18.30 -2.94 -1.45
N ALA A 27 17.33 -2.14 -1.02
CA ALA A 27 17.15 -1.82 0.39
C ALA A 27 16.63 -3.01 1.19
N LEU A 28 15.77 -3.85 0.62
CA LEU A 28 15.31 -5.10 1.26
C LEU A 28 16.47 -6.06 1.53
N ASP A 29 17.44 -6.11 0.63
CA ASP A 29 18.65 -6.94 0.79
C ASP A 29 19.60 -6.41 1.87
N ARG A 30 19.72 -5.08 1.99
CA ARG A 30 20.64 -4.43 2.94
C ARG A 30 20.07 -4.27 4.35
N VAL A 31 18.75 -4.15 4.48
CA VAL A 31 18.09 -3.90 5.75
C VAL A 31 17.46 -5.18 6.28
N PRO A 32 18.06 -5.82 7.31
CA PRO A 32 17.53 -7.07 7.84
C PRO A 32 16.18 -6.84 8.54
N GLY A 33 15.34 -7.88 8.51
CA GLY A 33 14.07 -7.90 9.24
C GLY A 33 12.82 -7.80 8.36
N MET A 34 12.94 -7.39 7.10
CA MET A 34 11.82 -7.44 6.15
C MET A 34 11.79 -8.79 5.44
N HIS A 35 10.75 -9.58 5.68
CA HIS A 35 10.51 -10.82 4.95
C HIS A 35 9.85 -10.50 3.61
N CYS A 36 10.60 -10.64 2.53
CA CYS A 36 10.10 -10.40 1.17
C CYS A 36 9.77 -11.73 0.48
N VAL A 37 8.54 -11.86 0.02
CA VAL A 37 8.05 -13.01 -0.76
C VAL A 37 7.94 -12.58 -2.21
N LEU A 38 8.78 -13.15 -3.09
CA LEU A 38 8.68 -12.91 -4.52
C LEU A 38 7.44 -13.60 -5.07
N CYS A 39 6.59 -12.82 -5.73
CA CYS A 39 5.43 -13.29 -6.47
C CYS A 39 5.70 -13.18 -7.97
N LEU A 40 5.17 -14.10 -8.77
CA LEU A 40 5.39 -14.09 -10.22
C LEU A 40 4.31 -13.30 -10.99
N PHE A 41 3.39 -12.68 -10.27
CA PHE A 41 2.31 -11.86 -10.81
C PHE A 41 1.74 -10.97 -9.68
N GLU A 42 1.45 -9.73 -9.97
CA GLU A 42 1.02 -8.75 -8.95
C GLU A 42 -0.35 -9.09 -8.36
N GLY A 43 -1.22 -9.73 -9.13
CA GLY A 43 -2.47 -10.28 -8.61
C GLY A 43 -2.24 -11.30 -7.49
N VAL A 44 -1.18 -12.11 -7.59
CA VAL A 44 -0.77 -13.02 -6.50
C VAL A 44 -0.25 -12.21 -5.30
N ALA A 45 0.57 -11.18 -5.53
CA ALA A 45 1.11 -10.35 -4.47
C ALA A 45 -0.01 -9.66 -3.66
N THR A 46 -0.99 -9.06 -4.34
CA THR A 46 -2.12 -8.38 -3.70
C THR A 46 -3.09 -9.35 -3.03
N GLY A 47 -3.31 -10.54 -3.62
CA GLY A 47 -4.11 -11.60 -3.00
C GLY A 47 -3.45 -12.18 -1.74
N ALA A 48 -2.12 -12.38 -1.77
CA ALA A 48 -1.36 -12.82 -0.61
C ALA A 48 -1.39 -11.77 0.52
N ALA A 49 -1.27 -10.47 0.18
CA ALA A 49 -1.38 -9.39 1.15
C ALA A 49 -2.77 -9.32 1.80
N ASP A 50 -3.84 -9.52 1.02
CA ASP A 50 -5.21 -9.61 1.54
C ASP A 50 -5.35 -10.80 2.51
N GLY A 51 -4.92 -12.00 2.11
CA GLY A 51 -4.94 -13.18 2.98
C GLY A 51 -4.13 -12.99 4.26
N TYR A 52 -2.91 -12.44 4.13
CA TYR A 52 -2.06 -12.14 5.28
C TYR A 52 -2.71 -11.14 6.25
N GLY A 53 -3.26 -10.05 5.72
CA GLY A 53 -3.88 -9.01 6.54
C GLY A 53 -5.05 -9.55 7.37
N ARG A 54 -5.85 -10.44 6.77
CA ARG A 54 -6.97 -11.12 7.48
C ARG A 54 -6.51 -12.06 8.57
N MET A 55 -5.43 -12.81 8.34
CA MET A 55 -4.96 -13.84 9.27
C MET A 55 -4.03 -13.30 10.36
N ALA A 56 -3.22 -12.31 10.03
CA ALA A 56 -2.24 -11.72 10.94
C ALA A 56 -2.76 -10.47 11.67
N GLU A 57 -3.94 -9.98 11.29
CA GLU A 57 -4.59 -8.77 11.83
C GLU A 57 -3.67 -7.53 11.78
N LYS A 58 -2.80 -7.48 10.78
CA LYS A 58 -1.87 -6.38 10.55
C LYS A 58 -1.60 -6.19 9.05
N PRO A 59 -1.25 -4.97 8.61
CA PRO A 59 -0.94 -4.72 7.20
C PRO A 59 0.23 -5.57 6.70
N ALA A 60 0.14 -6.02 5.45
CA ALA A 60 1.30 -6.36 4.64
C ALA A 60 1.59 -5.25 3.64
N ILE A 61 2.84 -5.23 3.15
CA ILE A 61 3.23 -4.38 2.04
C ILE A 61 3.12 -5.18 0.75
N THR A 62 2.65 -4.54 -0.33
CA THR A 62 2.88 -5.03 -1.69
C THR A 62 3.88 -4.11 -2.38
N LEU A 63 4.78 -4.68 -3.19
CA LEU A 63 5.66 -3.93 -4.08
C LEU A 63 5.27 -4.27 -5.52
N LEU A 64 4.73 -3.28 -6.24
CA LEU A 64 4.11 -3.45 -7.55
C LEU A 64 4.84 -2.63 -8.61
N HIS A 65 5.01 -3.22 -9.80
CA HIS A 65 5.75 -2.59 -10.89
C HIS A 65 4.90 -1.58 -11.67
N GLY A 66 4.99 -0.32 -11.28
CA GLY A 66 4.36 0.81 -11.99
C GLY A 66 2.85 0.69 -12.15
N GLY A 67 2.30 1.44 -13.10
CA GLY A 67 0.89 1.39 -13.45
C GLY A 67 0.41 0.00 -13.86
N PRO A 68 1.08 -0.70 -14.81
CA PRO A 68 0.68 -2.06 -15.20
C PRO A 68 0.64 -3.04 -14.03
N GLY A 69 1.61 -2.98 -13.11
CA GLY A 69 1.61 -3.83 -11.92
C GLY A 69 0.47 -3.53 -10.96
N LEU A 70 0.16 -2.26 -10.75
CA LEU A 70 -1.05 -1.89 -10.01
C LEU A 70 -2.30 -2.41 -10.74
N GLY A 71 -2.39 -2.24 -12.06
CA GLY A 71 -3.50 -2.75 -12.89
C GLY A 71 -3.73 -4.25 -12.70
N ASN A 72 -2.66 -5.05 -12.71
CA ASN A 72 -2.73 -6.49 -12.45
C ASN A 72 -3.24 -6.83 -11.02
N GLY A 73 -2.96 -5.97 -10.05
CA GLY A 73 -3.36 -6.15 -8.65
C GLY A 73 -4.80 -5.74 -8.32
N LEU A 74 -5.47 -4.96 -9.18
CA LEU A 74 -6.74 -4.30 -8.86
C LEU A 74 -7.85 -5.26 -8.42
N ALA A 75 -7.96 -6.44 -9.02
CA ALA A 75 -9.01 -7.41 -8.71
C ALA A 75 -8.97 -7.85 -7.23
N ASN A 76 -7.79 -8.21 -6.74
CA ASN A 76 -7.62 -8.63 -5.35
C ASN A 76 -7.61 -7.44 -4.37
N LEU A 77 -7.16 -6.27 -4.80
CA LEU A 77 -7.33 -5.04 -4.02
C LEU A 77 -8.81 -4.68 -3.85
N HIS A 78 -9.65 -4.91 -4.88
CA HIS A 78 -11.09 -4.77 -4.71
C HIS A 78 -11.63 -5.70 -3.62
N ASN A 79 -11.18 -6.97 -3.58
CA ASN A 79 -11.59 -7.92 -2.55
C ASN A 79 -11.12 -7.48 -1.15
N ALA A 80 -9.85 -7.05 -1.04
CA ALA A 80 -9.29 -6.51 0.20
C ALA A 80 -10.08 -5.30 0.71
N ARG A 81 -10.44 -4.38 -0.18
CA ARG A 81 -11.30 -3.22 0.15
C ARG A 81 -12.66 -3.66 0.72
N ARG A 82 -13.31 -4.64 0.07
CA ARG A 82 -14.61 -5.16 0.52
C ARG A 82 -14.54 -5.86 1.87
N ALA A 83 -13.41 -6.50 2.16
CA ALA A 83 -13.13 -7.17 3.43
C ALA A 83 -12.56 -6.23 4.50
N GLN A 84 -12.32 -4.96 4.17
CA GLN A 84 -11.65 -4.00 5.06
C GLN A 84 -10.29 -4.49 5.55
N THR A 85 -9.55 -5.18 4.68
CA THR A 85 -8.22 -5.67 4.99
C THR A 85 -7.22 -4.53 4.88
N PRO A 86 -6.36 -4.32 5.88
CA PRO A 86 -5.31 -3.31 5.80
C PRO A 86 -4.21 -3.77 4.84
N VAL A 87 -3.98 -2.99 3.77
CA VAL A 87 -2.91 -3.23 2.79
C VAL A 87 -2.20 -1.92 2.49
N LEU A 88 -0.87 -1.94 2.50
CA LEU A 88 -0.04 -0.85 2.02
C LEU A 88 0.57 -1.23 0.67
N ASN A 89 0.09 -0.64 -0.42
CA ASN A 89 0.73 -0.77 -1.71
C ASN A 89 1.87 0.26 -1.84
N VAL A 90 3.05 -0.22 -2.17
CA VAL A 90 4.16 0.59 -2.70
C VAL A 90 4.22 0.30 -4.19
N VAL A 91 4.00 1.32 -4.99
CA VAL A 91 3.94 1.22 -6.44
C VAL A 91 5.06 2.09 -7.01
N GLY A 92 5.98 1.50 -7.76
CA GLY A 92 6.99 2.29 -8.46
C GLY A 92 6.37 3.14 -9.56
N ASP A 93 7.08 4.17 -9.98
CA ASP A 93 6.71 4.99 -11.13
C ASP A 93 7.98 5.48 -11.84
N GLN A 94 7.81 6.05 -13.02
CA GLN A 94 8.88 6.70 -13.73
C GLN A 94 9.51 7.82 -12.90
N ALA A 95 10.81 8.04 -13.09
CA ALA A 95 11.46 9.18 -12.46
C ALA A 95 10.76 10.48 -12.85
N THR A 96 10.68 11.44 -11.93
CA THR A 96 9.89 12.67 -12.09
C THR A 96 10.28 13.46 -13.35
N HIS A 97 11.57 13.50 -13.70
CA HIS A 97 12.08 14.15 -14.89
C HIS A 97 11.86 13.34 -16.18
N HIS A 98 11.61 12.04 -16.08
CA HIS A 98 11.42 11.16 -17.23
C HIS A 98 9.94 11.02 -17.63
N ARG A 99 9.04 11.08 -16.64
CA ARG A 99 7.60 10.93 -16.84
C ARG A 99 6.99 11.84 -17.93
N PRO A 100 7.37 13.12 -18.06
CA PRO A 100 6.85 14.00 -19.13
C PRO A 100 7.20 13.56 -20.56
N LEU A 101 8.16 12.66 -20.72
CA LEU A 101 8.58 12.11 -22.00
C LEU A 101 7.78 10.88 -22.43
N ASP A 102 6.75 10.50 -21.64
CA ASP A 102 5.88 9.37 -21.89
C ASP A 102 6.61 8.04 -22.17
N PRO A 103 7.60 7.64 -21.32
CA PRO A 103 8.31 6.38 -21.53
C PRO A 103 7.37 5.17 -21.41
N PRO A 104 7.78 4.00 -21.91
CA PRO A 104 7.01 2.77 -21.76
C PRO A 104 6.59 2.54 -20.31
N LEU A 105 5.39 2.01 -20.10
CA LEU A 105 4.75 1.76 -18.79
C LEU A 105 4.24 3.01 -18.06
N THR A 106 4.35 4.20 -18.64
CA THR A 106 3.67 5.39 -18.10
C THR A 106 2.17 5.15 -18.09
N ALA A 107 1.53 5.46 -16.96
CA ALA A 107 0.09 5.29 -16.78
C ALA A 107 -0.46 6.34 -15.80
N ASP A 108 -1.77 6.48 -15.76
CA ASP A 108 -2.45 7.22 -14.69
C ASP A 108 -2.53 6.36 -13.42
N THR A 109 -1.35 6.06 -12.87
CA THR A 109 -1.20 5.22 -11.67
C THR A 109 -1.98 5.77 -10.49
N GLU A 110 -1.98 7.10 -10.33
CA GLU A 110 -2.70 7.77 -9.25
C GLU A 110 -4.22 7.67 -9.42
N GLY A 111 -4.74 7.87 -10.63
CA GLY A 111 -6.17 7.71 -10.94
C GLY A 111 -6.65 6.28 -10.68
N TRP A 112 -5.85 5.27 -11.08
CA TRP A 112 -6.17 3.86 -10.81
C TRP A 112 -6.15 3.55 -9.31
N ALA A 113 -5.15 4.06 -8.58
CA ALA A 113 -5.05 3.87 -7.13
C ALA A 113 -6.25 4.48 -6.40
N ARG A 114 -6.66 5.70 -6.74
CA ARG A 114 -7.78 6.41 -6.10
C ARG A 114 -9.12 5.66 -6.21
N GLY A 115 -9.30 4.86 -7.24
CA GLY A 115 -10.50 4.04 -7.42
C GLY A 115 -10.69 2.98 -6.33
N LEU A 116 -9.61 2.51 -5.71
CA LEU A 116 -9.62 1.42 -4.73
C LEU A 116 -9.06 1.80 -3.36
N SER A 117 -8.09 2.70 -3.31
CA SER A 117 -7.42 3.10 -2.09
C SER A 117 -8.18 4.22 -1.39
N ALA A 118 -8.33 4.11 -0.08
CA ALA A 118 -8.88 5.18 0.74
C ALA A 118 -7.87 6.32 0.98
N TRP A 119 -6.60 6.03 0.77
CA TRP A 119 -5.51 7.00 0.84
C TRP A 119 -4.51 6.75 -0.30
N THR A 120 -4.14 7.80 -1.02
CA THR A 120 -3.17 7.74 -2.11
C THR A 120 -2.26 8.94 -2.03
N ARG A 121 -0.96 8.74 -2.21
CA ARG A 121 0.04 9.80 -2.30
C ARG A 121 1.14 9.43 -3.28
N VAL A 122 1.59 10.43 -4.04
CA VAL A 122 2.82 10.37 -4.82
C VAL A 122 3.92 11.02 -4.00
N VAL A 123 5.02 10.29 -3.78
CA VAL A 123 6.21 10.82 -3.09
C VAL A 123 6.82 11.95 -3.94
N GLN A 124 7.08 13.08 -3.32
CA GLN A 124 7.57 14.26 -4.01
C GLN A 124 9.09 14.42 -3.92
N SER A 125 9.72 13.81 -2.93
CA SER A 125 11.14 13.96 -2.65
C SER A 125 11.70 12.77 -1.87
N VAL A 126 12.96 12.46 -2.09
CA VAL A 126 13.69 11.46 -1.30
C VAL A 126 13.66 11.77 0.20
N SER A 127 13.65 13.04 0.58
CA SER A 127 13.62 13.46 2.00
C SER A 127 12.27 13.18 2.69
N THR A 128 11.17 13.07 1.93
CA THR A 128 9.83 12.85 2.51
C THR A 128 9.42 11.38 2.52
N ILE A 129 10.11 10.51 1.78
CA ILE A 129 9.70 9.12 1.54
C ILE A 129 9.47 8.31 2.84
N GLY A 130 10.25 8.57 3.89
CA GLY A 130 10.06 7.92 5.18
C GLY A 130 8.81 8.39 5.89
N ALA A 131 8.58 9.71 5.94
CA ALA A 131 7.37 10.28 6.53
C ALA A 131 6.11 9.89 5.75
N ASP A 132 6.19 9.85 4.41
CA ASP A 132 5.09 9.41 3.55
C ASP A 132 4.76 7.93 3.77
N ALA A 133 5.76 7.07 3.96
CA ALA A 133 5.55 5.66 4.30
C ALA A 133 4.88 5.49 5.67
N ALA A 134 5.28 6.27 6.68
CA ALA A 134 4.63 6.25 7.99
C ALA A 134 3.16 6.69 7.90
N ALA A 135 2.88 7.75 7.14
CA ALA A 135 1.53 8.25 6.91
C ALA A 135 0.66 7.24 6.15
N ALA A 136 1.21 6.60 5.11
CA ALA A 136 0.51 5.57 4.34
C ALA A 136 0.14 4.37 5.22
N LEU A 137 1.08 3.92 6.07
CA LEU A 137 0.82 2.83 7.00
C LEU A 137 -0.20 3.20 8.06
N GLN A 138 -0.14 4.43 8.60
CA GLN A 138 -1.17 4.92 9.52
C GLN A 138 -2.54 4.92 8.84
N ALA A 139 -2.62 5.41 7.60
CA ALA A 139 -3.86 5.40 6.84
C ALA A 139 -4.40 3.98 6.62
N ALA A 140 -3.54 3.00 6.30
CA ALA A 140 -3.96 1.61 6.13
C ALA A 140 -4.57 1.01 7.41
N ARG A 141 -4.20 1.53 8.58
CA ARG A 141 -4.70 1.06 9.90
C ARG A 141 -5.94 1.79 10.40
N VAL A 142 -6.50 2.75 9.64
CA VAL A 142 -7.72 3.47 10.03
C VAL A 142 -8.91 2.53 10.06
N ALA A 143 -9.73 2.64 11.09
CA ALA A 143 -10.94 1.87 11.34
C ALA A 143 -10.67 0.35 11.39
N HIS A 144 -11.37 -0.45 10.59
CA HIS A 144 -11.15 -1.91 10.58
C HIS A 144 -10.00 -2.33 9.66
N GLY A 145 -9.40 -1.40 8.96
CA GLY A 145 -8.39 -1.58 7.93
C GLY A 145 -8.86 -1.05 6.58
N GLN A 146 -7.91 -0.58 5.79
CA GLN A 146 -8.19 -0.08 4.45
C GLN A 146 -6.94 -0.16 3.56
N ILE A 147 -7.12 0.11 2.28
CA ILE A 147 -6.01 0.16 1.34
C ILE A 147 -5.42 1.56 1.34
N ALA A 148 -4.11 1.65 1.53
CA ALA A 148 -3.31 2.83 1.28
C ALA A 148 -2.34 2.55 0.13
N THR A 149 -2.18 3.49 -0.80
CA THR A 149 -1.23 3.38 -1.90
C THR A 149 -0.25 4.53 -1.89
N LEU A 150 1.03 4.20 -1.81
CA LEU A 150 2.15 5.11 -1.92
C LEU A 150 2.83 4.88 -3.28
N ILE A 151 2.75 5.88 -4.14
CA ILE A 151 3.41 5.86 -5.45
C ILE A 151 4.78 6.49 -5.27
N ALA A 152 5.83 5.74 -5.62
CA ALA A 152 7.21 6.14 -5.42
C ALA A 152 7.93 6.28 -6.77
N PRO A 153 8.03 7.50 -7.34
CA PRO A 153 8.87 7.75 -8.50
C PRO A 153 10.30 7.26 -8.26
N ALA A 154 10.92 6.68 -9.29
CA ALA A 154 12.20 5.99 -9.17
C ALA A 154 13.30 6.88 -8.57
N ASP A 155 13.38 8.17 -8.95
CA ASP A 155 14.33 9.15 -8.42
C ASP A 155 14.15 9.41 -6.92
N THR A 156 12.95 9.35 -6.39
CA THR A 156 12.72 9.46 -4.93
C THR A 156 13.24 8.26 -4.15
N CYS A 157 13.60 7.17 -4.84
CA CYS A 157 14.14 5.96 -4.24
C CYS A 157 15.67 5.83 -4.43
N TRP A 158 16.25 6.42 -5.50
CA TRP A 158 17.67 6.28 -5.79
C TRP A 158 18.53 7.48 -5.39
N ASP A 159 17.92 8.67 -5.24
CA ASP A 159 18.65 9.87 -4.82
C ASP A 159 19.12 9.75 -3.36
N ASP A 160 20.23 10.45 -3.06
CA ASP A 160 20.74 10.55 -1.70
C ASP A 160 19.91 11.51 -0.84
N GLY A 161 19.95 11.33 0.48
CA GLY A 161 19.29 12.23 1.43
C GLY A 161 17.97 11.71 2.00
N GLY A 162 17.71 10.41 1.85
CA GLY A 162 16.52 9.78 2.45
C GLY A 162 16.53 9.87 3.98
N ILE A 163 15.42 10.36 4.53
CA ILE A 163 15.22 10.52 5.98
C ILE A 163 14.27 9.43 6.47
N GLU A 164 14.65 8.77 7.57
CA GLU A 164 13.76 7.82 8.24
C GLU A 164 12.57 8.56 8.87
N GLY A 165 11.36 8.07 8.58
CA GLY A 165 10.14 8.61 9.16
C GLY A 165 9.91 8.07 10.58
N THR A 166 9.38 8.90 11.45
CA THR A 166 8.93 8.47 12.77
C THR A 166 7.64 7.64 12.66
N PRO A 167 7.55 6.46 13.29
CA PRO A 167 6.32 5.70 13.36
C PRO A 167 5.15 6.54 13.89
N LEU A 168 4.02 6.49 13.20
CA LEU A 168 2.82 7.18 13.64
C LEU A 168 1.92 6.24 14.48
N PRO A 169 1.19 6.76 15.47
CA PRO A 169 0.32 5.95 16.30
C PRO A 169 -0.77 5.29 15.45
N VAL A 170 -1.18 4.09 15.84
CA VAL A 170 -2.35 3.44 15.25
C VAL A 170 -3.58 4.27 15.59
N PRO A 171 -4.39 4.70 14.61
CA PRO A 171 -5.61 5.44 14.90
C PRO A 171 -6.54 4.60 15.78
N PRO A 172 -7.24 5.20 16.74
CA PRO A 172 -8.21 4.47 17.55
C PRO A 172 -9.28 3.88 16.62
N SER A 173 -9.61 2.60 16.81
CA SER A 173 -10.75 2.00 16.15
C SER A 173 -12.00 2.74 16.61
N GLY A 174 -12.75 3.32 15.67
CA GLY A 174 -14.02 3.96 15.97
C GLY A 174 -14.94 2.95 16.69
N GLN A 175 -15.58 3.35 17.77
CA GLN A 175 -16.60 2.52 18.37
C GLN A 175 -17.70 2.30 17.34
N VAL A 176 -17.87 1.05 16.91
CA VAL A 176 -19.04 0.67 16.11
C VAL A 176 -20.25 0.89 17.04
N ALA A 177 -21.08 1.89 16.73
CA ALA A 177 -22.35 2.03 17.43
C ALA A 177 -23.08 0.68 17.37
N PRO A 178 -23.57 0.15 18.48
CA PRO A 178 -24.28 -1.12 18.45
C PRO A 178 -25.42 -1.00 17.43
N CYS A 179 -25.46 -1.95 16.50
CA CYS A 179 -26.54 -2.03 15.52
C CYS A 179 -27.86 -2.08 16.30
N ARG A 180 -28.65 -1.03 16.25
CA ARG A 180 -30.00 -1.08 16.79
C ARG A 180 -30.73 -2.21 16.02
N PRO A 181 -31.33 -3.19 16.72
CA PRO A 181 -32.22 -4.12 16.03
C PRO A 181 -33.21 -3.26 15.26
N ALA A 182 -33.28 -3.48 13.94
CA ALA A 182 -34.32 -2.86 13.15
C ALA A 182 -35.66 -3.25 13.82
N ASP A 183 -36.37 -2.26 14.32
CA ASP A 183 -37.76 -2.48 14.74
C ASP A 183 -38.42 -3.20 13.58
N ARG A 184 -38.81 -4.44 13.78
CA ARG A 184 -39.65 -5.16 12.85
C ARG A 184 -41.01 -4.46 12.87
N ALA A 185 -41.07 -3.33 12.19
CA ALA A 185 -42.34 -2.70 11.87
C ALA A 185 -43.14 -3.72 11.07
N GLY A 186 -44.28 -4.05 11.60
CA GLY A 186 -45.14 -5.15 11.19
C GLY A 186 -45.36 -5.20 9.68
N SER A 187 -45.17 -6.38 9.11
CA SER A 187 -45.72 -6.72 7.81
C SER A 187 -47.22 -6.62 7.92
N PRO A 188 -47.92 -5.84 7.07
CA PRO A 188 -49.38 -5.94 6.95
C PRO A 188 -49.69 -7.31 6.34
N GLN A 189 -50.43 -8.10 7.08
CA GLN A 189 -51.07 -9.31 6.54
C GLN A 189 -52.07 -8.89 5.46
N ARG A 190 -51.89 -9.39 4.24
CA ARG A 190 -52.94 -9.65 3.26
C ARG A 190 -52.69 -11.00 2.61
#